data_2dc2d89a4162ffe57dce3bc7ed80dcb8
#
_entry.id   2dc2d89a4162ffe57dce3bc7ed80dcb8
#
_cell.length_a   1.000
_cell.length_b   1.000
_cell.length_c   1.000
_cell.angle_alpha   90.00
_cell.angle_beta   90.00
_cell.angle_gamma   90.00
#
_symmetry.space_group_name_H-M   'P 1'
#
loop_
_entity.id
_entity.type
_entity.pdbx_description
1 polymer ?
#
loop_
_entity_poly.entity_id
_entity_poly.type
_entity_poly.pdbx_seq_one_letter_code
_entity_poly.pdbx_strand_id
1 'polypeptide(L)'
;KIKLSDPDSFSFRLVSCRGLKIGEQIKFVGEITNKNLRNDSQFIYFNKAISENGYEFPRGDLSVRGQYSAQVSMPRNVPVKVEFIIKDVNPNTDSLAYLHIDFGQYTVEIYNLPVNWE
;
A
#
# COMPACT_ATOMS: atom_id res chain seq x y z
N LYS A 1 2.41 -3.81 12.35
CA LYS A 1 1.29 -4.74 12.43
C LYS A 1 0.41 -4.63 11.20
N ILE A 2 0.05 -5.76 10.62
CA ILE A 2 -0.76 -5.81 9.40
C ILE A 2 -2.07 -6.51 9.72
N LYS A 3 -3.17 -5.88 9.30
CA LYS A 3 -4.51 -6.42 9.46
C LYS A 3 -5.16 -6.61 8.10
N LEU A 4 -5.61 -7.83 7.83
CA LEU A 4 -6.30 -8.18 6.58
C LEU A 4 -7.78 -8.36 6.87
N SER A 5 -8.64 -7.84 5.97
CA SER A 5 -10.09 -7.99 6.14
C SER A 5 -10.54 -9.46 6.00
N ASP A 6 -9.81 -10.24 5.22
CA ASP A 6 -10.14 -11.66 5.00
C ASP A 6 -8.86 -12.48 4.78
N PRO A 7 -8.20 -12.90 5.89
CA PRO A 7 -6.93 -13.61 5.79
C PRO A 7 -7.03 -15.00 5.16
N ASP A 8 -8.24 -15.54 5.02
CA ASP A 8 -8.44 -16.82 4.37
C ASP A 8 -8.48 -16.68 2.84
N SER A 9 -8.80 -15.49 2.33
CA SER A 9 -8.93 -15.25 0.90
C SER A 9 -7.65 -14.75 0.25
N PHE A 10 -6.80 -14.07 1.02
CA PHE A 10 -5.55 -13.53 0.49
C PHE A 10 -4.51 -13.37 1.58
N SER A 11 -3.25 -13.26 1.16
CA SER A 11 -2.16 -12.88 2.06
C SER A 11 -1.48 -11.61 1.53
N PHE A 12 -0.80 -10.92 2.44
CA PHE A 12 -0.08 -9.70 2.13
C PHE A 12 1.31 -9.75 2.74
N ARG A 13 2.32 -9.31 2.00
CA ARG A 13 3.69 -9.19 2.48
C ARG A 13 4.20 -7.78 2.21
N LEU A 14 4.68 -7.13 3.26
CA LEU A 14 5.35 -5.84 3.12
C LEU A 14 6.75 -6.07 2.55
N VAL A 15 7.07 -5.39 1.45
CA VAL A 15 8.39 -5.48 0.85
C VAL A 15 9.27 -4.32 1.32
N SER A 16 8.80 -3.08 1.19
CA SER A 16 9.56 -1.92 1.61
C SER A 16 8.68 -0.68 1.78
N CYS A 17 9.17 0.24 2.59
CA CYS A 17 8.58 1.56 2.75
C CYS A 17 9.76 2.54 2.83
N ARG A 18 10.10 3.16 1.71
CA ARG A 18 11.30 3.98 1.56
C ARG A 18 10.92 5.43 1.33
N GLY A 19 11.57 6.31 2.08
CA GLY A 19 11.47 7.73 1.84
C GLY A 19 12.55 8.19 0.88
N LEU A 20 12.19 8.97 -0.10
CA LEU A 20 13.10 9.57 -1.07
C LEU A 20 13.16 11.05 -0.80
N LYS A 21 14.26 11.53 -0.20
CA LYS A 21 14.42 12.95 0.16
C LYS A 21 14.33 13.85 -1.06
N ILE A 22 14.94 13.40 -2.16
CA ILE A 22 14.77 14.08 -3.44
C ILE A 22 13.36 13.77 -3.92
N GLY A 23 12.53 14.82 -4.06
CA GLY A 23 11.13 14.67 -4.42
C GLY A 23 10.19 14.59 -3.22
N GLU A 24 10.73 14.44 -1.99
CA GLU A 24 9.93 14.40 -0.76
C GLU A 24 8.76 13.45 -0.86
N GLN A 25 9.05 12.17 -1.12
CA GLN A 25 8.01 11.18 -1.34
C GLN A 25 8.34 9.87 -0.65
N ILE A 26 7.31 9.07 -0.41
CA ILE A 26 7.44 7.71 0.10
C ILE A 26 7.07 6.74 -1.02
N LYS A 27 7.90 5.72 -1.20
CA LYS A 27 7.64 4.62 -2.09
C LYS A 27 7.31 3.38 -1.26
N PHE A 28 6.07 2.95 -1.34
CA PHE A 28 5.58 1.78 -0.62
C PHE A 28 5.45 0.61 -1.58
N VAL A 29 5.99 -0.55 -1.18
CA VAL A 29 5.91 -1.76 -1.99
C VAL A 29 5.42 -2.92 -1.13
N GLY A 30 4.40 -3.61 -1.62
CA GLY A 30 3.88 -4.82 -1.00
C GLY A 30 3.58 -5.88 -2.05
N GLU A 31 3.26 -7.07 -1.59
CA GLU A 31 2.81 -8.17 -2.44
C GLU A 31 1.51 -8.74 -1.91
N ILE A 32 0.56 -8.94 -2.79
CA ILE A 32 -0.72 -9.59 -2.47
C ILE A 32 -0.74 -10.93 -3.18
N THR A 33 -1.11 -11.98 -2.45
CA THR A 33 -1.25 -13.32 -3.03
C THR A 33 -2.70 -13.77 -2.87
N ASN A 34 -3.34 -14.08 -3.99
CA ASN A 34 -4.68 -14.64 -4.01
C ASN A 34 -4.64 -16.08 -3.52
N LYS A 35 -5.30 -16.37 -2.41
CA LYS A 35 -5.45 -17.72 -1.87
C LYS A 35 -6.78 -18.32 -2.32
N ASN A 36 -7.83 -17.52 -2.27
CA ASN A 36 -9.19 -17.99 -2.56
C ASN A 36 -10.13 -16.80 -2.80
N LEU A 37 -9.68 -15.80 -3.57
CA LEU A 37 -10.53 -14.67 -3.93
C LEU A 37 -11.67 -15.14 -4.83
N ARG A 38 -12.84 -14.56 -4.61
CA ARG A 38 -14.02 -14.85 -5.44
C ARG A 38 -13.80 -14.46 -6.89
N ASN A 39 -13.11 -13.34 -7.10
CA ASN A 39 -12.78 -12.82 -8.42
C ASN A 39 -11.27 -12.53 -8.45
N ASP A 40 -10.56 -13.07 -9.43
CA ASP A 40 -9.12 -12.90 -9.55
C ASP A 40 -8.73 -11.57 -10.24
N SER A 41 -9.69 -10.74 -10.62
CA SER A 41 -9.45 -9.40 -11.16
C SER A 41 -10.02 -8.38 -10.19
N GLN A 42 -9.16 -7.56 -9.58
CA GLN A 42 -9.54 -6.61 -8.54
C GLN A 42 -9.05 -5.22 -8.87
N PHE A 43 -9.85 -4.20 -8.49
CA PHE A 43 -9.37 -2.82 -8.48
C PHE A 43 -8.57 -2.57 -7.22
N ILE A 44 -7.35 -2.06 -7.41
CA ILE A 44 -6.48 -1.66 -6.30
C ILE A 44 -6.42 -0.15 -6.25
N TYR A 45 -6.53 0.42 -5.04
CA TYR A 45 -6.27 1.84 -4.85
C TYR A 45 -5.78 2.10 -3.43
N PHE A 46 -5.01 3.19 -3.31
CA PHE A 46 -4.56 3.69 -2.03
C PHE A 46 -5.72 4.47 -1.39
N ASN A 47 -6.11 4.10 -0.17
CA ASN A 47 -7.17 4.81 0.53
C ASN A 47 -6.61 6.04 1.26
N LYS A 48 -5.70 5.82 2.20
CA LYS A 48 -5.04 6.90 2.93
C LYS A 48 -3.86 6.40 3.73
N ALA A 49 -3.03 7.33 4.18
CA ALA A 49 -2.03 7.09 5.20
C ALA A 49 -2.06 8.23 6.19
N ILE A 50 -1.63 7.98 7.42
CA ILE A 50 -1.57 8.97 8.49
C ILE A 50 -0.18 8.89 9.11
N SER A 51 0.54 10.01 9.18
CA SER A 51 1.86 10.06 9.80
C SER A 51 1.75 9.94 11.32
N GLU A 52 2.88 9.71 11.99
CA GLU A 52 2.94 9.67 13.46
C GLU A 52 2.50 10.99 14.10
N ASN A 53 2.57 12.09 13.34
CA ASN A 53 2.13 13.40 13.80
C ASN A 53 0.65 13.69 13.49
N GLY A 54 -0.06 12.71 12.94
CA GLY A 54 -1.48 12.86 12.62
C GLY A 54 -1.78 13.52 11.28
N TYR A 55 -0.76 13.77 10.45
CA TYR A 55 -0.99 14.34 9.12
C TYR A 55 -1.55 13.26 8.18
N GLU A 56 -2.67 13.56 7.54
CA GLU A 56 -3.31 12.61 6.63
C GLU A 56 -2.88 12.83 5.18
N PHE A 57 -2.47 11.74 4.53
CA PHE A 57 -2.19 11.71 3.10
C PHE A 57 -3.35 10.99 2.42
N PRO A 58 -4.26 11.73 1.78
CA PRO A 58 -5.48 11.13 1.23
C PRO A 58 -5.25 10.44 -0.11
N ARG A 59 -4.05 10.55 -0.68
CA ARG A 59 -3.77 10.03 -2.00
C ARG A 59 -2.38 9.45 -2.10
N GLY A 60 -2.29 8.27 -2.73
CA GLY A 60 -1.04 7.69 -3.19
C GLY A 60 -1.26 7.20 -4.62
N ASP A 61 -0.26 7.40 -5.47
CA ASP A 61 -0.36 7.00 -6.87
C ASP A 61 0.29 5.64 -7.09
N LEU A 62 -0.40 4.76 -7.79
CA LEU A 62 0.20 3.52 -8.26
C LEU A 62 1.33 3.86 -9.22
N SER A 63 2.45 3.13 -9.14
CA SER A 63 3.58 3.36 -10.03
C SER A 63 3.25 2.99 -11.47
N VAL A 64 2.24 2.14 -11.68
CA VAL A 64 1.80 1.75 -13.02
C VAL A 64 1.12 2.94 -13.67
N ARG A 65 1.76 3.58 -14.64
CA ARG A 65 1.23 4.71 -15.41
C ARG A 65 0.83 5.93 -14.55
N GLY A 66 1.31 6.03 -13.31
CA GLY A 66 0.97 7.15 -12.44
C GLY A 66 -0.50 7.25 -12.05
N GLN A 67 -1.27 6.19 -12.21
CA GLN A 67 -2.69 6.17 -11.86
C GLN A 67 -2.86 5.92 -10.37
N TYR A 68 -3.93 6.48 -9.77
CA TYR A 68 -4.22 6.25 -8.36
C TYR A 68 -5.03 4.96 -8.12
N SER A 69 -5.55 4.34 -9.18
CA SER A 69 -6.20 3.05 -9.10
C SER A 69 -5.99 2.27 -10.40
N ALA A 70 -6.03 0.96 -10.33
CA ALA A 70 -5.88 0.10 -11.50
C ALA A 70 -6.56 -1.24 -11.25
N GLN A 71 -7.10 -1.83 -12.32
CA GLN A 71 -7.57 -3.19 -12.26
C GLN A 71 -6.38 -4.11 -12.47
N VAL A 72 -6.20 -5.07 -11.54
CA VAL A 72 -5.05 -5.95 -11.52
C VAL A 72 -5.53 -7.38 -11.53
N SER A 73 -4.91 -8.20 -12.39
CA SER A 73 -5.14 -9.64 -12.40
C SER A 73 -4.33 -10.28 -11.27
N MET A 74 -5.00 -11.10 -10.46
CA MET A 74 -4.38 -11.80 -9.33
C MET A 74 -4.64 -13.30 -9.44
N PRO A 75 -3.89 -14.00 -10.30
CA PRO A 75 -4.04 -15.46 -10.41
C PRO A 75 -3.77 -16.13 -9.07
N ARG A 76 -4.46 -17.23 -8.80
CA ARG A 76 -4.32 -17.94 -7.53
C ARG A 76 -2.87 -18.34 -7.29
N ASN A 77 -2.39 -18.09 -6.07
CA ASN A 77 -1.07 -18.48 -5.58
C ASN A 77 0.11 -17.79 -6.30
N VAL A 78 -0.16 -16.69 -7.02
CA VAL A 78 0.88 -15.92 -7.67
C VAL A 78 1.01 -14.58 -6.94
N PRO A 79 2.18 -14.26 -6.32
CA PRO A 79 2.36 -12.95 -5.68
C PRO A 79 2.30 -11.83 -6.71
N VAL A 80 1.49 -10.82 -6.42
CA VAL A 80 1.34 -9.64 -7.28
C VAL A 80 1.90 -8.45 -6.55
N LYS A 81 2.87 -7.78 -7.15
CA LYS A 81 3.52 -6.60 -6.59
C LYS A 81 2.60 -5.39 -6.68
N VAL A 82 2.49 -4.66 -5.58
CA VAL A 82 1.72 -3.42 -5.49
C VAL A 82 2.67 -2.33 -5.02
N GLU A 83 2.73 -1.23 -5.77
CA GLU A 83 3.63 -0.13 -5.47
C GLU A 83 2.88 1.19 -5.52
N PHE A 84 2.98 1.97 -4.44
CA PHE A 84 2.37 3.30 -4.34
C PHE A 84 3.42 4.36 -4.06
N ILE A 85 3.22 5.53 -4.64
CA ILE A 85 4.04 6.72 -4.37
C ILE A 85 3.16 7.71 -3.62
N ILE A 86 3.58 8.10 -2.43
CA ILE A 86 2.93 9.15 -1.64
C ILE A 86 3.80 10.40 -1.75
N LYS A 87 3.23 11.48 -2.27
CA LYS A 87 3.96 12.73 -2.55
C LYS A 87 3.82 13.74 -1.42
N ASP A 88 4.68 14.75 -1.45
CA ASP A 88 4.67 15.87 -0.52
C ASP A 88 4.80 15.43 0.94
N VAL A 89 5.74 14.52 1.19
CA VAL A 89 6.00 14.00 2.52
C VAL A 89 7.24 14.66 3.08
N ASN A 90 7.10 15.29 4.26
CA ASN A 90 8.23 15.89 4.95
C ASN A 90 9.26 14.79 5.31
N PRO A 91 10.55 14.97 4.96
CA PRO A 91 11.58 13.97 5.28
C PRO A 91 11.80 13.72 6.77
N ASN A 92 11.23 14.54 7.65
CA ASN A 92 11.27 14.30 9.09
C ASN A 92 10.18 13.32 9.55
N THR A 93 9.38 12.78 8.64
CA THR A 93 8.36 11.78 8.94
C THR A 93 9.04 10.43 9.16
N ASP A 94 9.11 9.96 10.40
CA ASP A 94 9.81 8.73 10.75
C ASP A 94 8.97 7.48 10.49
N SER A 95 7.65 7.61 10.59
CA SER A 95 6.76 6.48 10.41
C SER A 95 5.37 6.92 9.93
N LEU A 96 4.65 5.97 9.35
CA LEU A 96 3.23 6.10 9.08
C LEU A 96 2.50 5.33 10.18
N ALA A 97 1.72 6.04 11.00
CA ALA A 97 0.94 5.41 12.05
C ALA A 97 -0.11 4.47 11.48
N TYR A 98 -0.59 4.76 10.27
CA TYR A 98 -1.64 3.99 9.63
C TYR A 98 -1.52 4.10 8.11
N LEU A 99 -1.74 3.00 7.40
CA LEU A 99 -1.80 2.96 5.95
C LEU A 99 -2.90 1.98 5.54
N HIS A 100 -3.77 2.41 4.62
CA HIS A 100 -4.93 1.64 4.20
C HIS A 100 -4.97 1.51 2.69
N ILE A 101 -4.99 0.28 2.21
CA ILE A 101 -5.09 -0.07 0.79
C ILE A 101 -6.37 -0.86 0.59
N ASP A 102 -7.12 -0.54 -0.46
CA ASP A 102 -8.31 -1.29 -0.85
C ASP A 102 -8.06 -2.04 -2.15
N PHE A 103 -8.58 -3.25 -2.23
CA PHE A 103 -8.67 -3.95 -3.51
C PHE A 103 -9.99 -4.73 -3.56
N GLY A 104 -10.87 -4.27 -4.46
CA GLY A 104 -12.24 -4.76 -4.49
C GLY A 104 -12.94 -4.52 -3.16
N GLN A 105 -13.51 -5.57 -2.60
CA GLN A 105 -14.17 -5.52 -1.29
C GLN A 105 -13.22 -5.81 -0.13
N TYR A 106 -11.94 -6.04 -0.42
CA TYR A 106 -10.95 -6.41 0.58
C TYR A 106 -10.09 -5.23 0.97
N THR A 107 -9.56 -5.27 2.19
CA THR A 107 -8.69 -4.20 2.70
C THR A 107 -7.43 -4.76 3.35
N VAL A 108 -6.36 -3.97 3.25
CA VAL A 108 -5.11 -4.17 3.99
C VAL A 108 -4.87 -2.92 4.81
N GLU A 109 -4.74 -3.09 6.12
CA GLU A 109 -4.40 -2.00 7.04
C GLU A 109 -3.07 -2.29 7.70
N ILE A 110 -2.17 -1.31 7.68
CA ILE A 110 -0.84 -1.44 8.27
C ILE A 110 -0.69 -0.36 9.34
N TYR A 111 -0.24 -0.77 10.51
CA TYR A 111 -0.06 0.11 11.65
C TYR A 111 1.42 0.24 12.02
N ASN A 112 1.83 1.46 12.35
CA ASN A 112 3.18 1.75 12.83
C ASN A 112 4.26 1.30 11.83
N LEU A 113 4.17 1.79 10.63
CA LEU A 113 5.05 1.43 9.52
C LEU A 113 6.24 2.39 9.48
N PRO A 114 7.47 1.93 9.78
CA PRO A 114 8.65 2.79 9.69
C PRO A 114 8.95 3.20 8.26
N VAL A 115 9.45 4.42 8.09
CA VAL A 115 9.89 4.92 6.79
C VAL A 115 11.42 4.99 6.80
N ASN A 116 12.05 4.31 5.84
CA ASN A 116 13.50 4.33 5.68
C ASN A 116 13.88 5.41 4.66
N TRP A 117 14.34 6.56 5.16
CA TRP A 117 14.76 7.65 4.30
C TRP A 117 16.16 7.45 3.76
N GLU A 118 16.33 7.70 2.48
CA GLU A 118 17.62 7.63 1.80
C GLU A 118 18.34 8.96 1.78
#